data_9f4d7fd07d0256751fcdb18401bfc9ff
#
_entry.id   9f4d7fd07d0256751fcdb18401bfc9ff
#
_cell.length_a   1.000
_cell.length_b   1.000
_cell.length_c   1.000
_cell.angle_alpha   90.00
_cell.angle_beta   90.00
_cell.angle_gamma   90.00
#
_symmetry.space_group_name_H-M   'P 1'
#
loop_
_entity.id
_entity.type
_entity.pdbx_description
1 polymer ?
#
loop_
_entity_poly.entity_id
_entity_poly.type
_entity_poly.pdbx_seq_one_letter_code
_entity_poly.pdbx_strand_id
1 'polypeptide(L)'
;MKHLTYVSLMVVLFGFVTISAQTKGASPSRAAAAGIRSWLDQWTKVFTEKNVDAIMALYADDVVAYDVVPPLQYVGKDAYRKDYESFLSQYEGNLHVEVRDLHVGTTGDFGYATGLELIGGTLKNGQKSDVWLRFTSLFRKVNGKWLDFHDHVSVPAEMESGKAMLELKP
;
A
#
# COMPACT_ATOMS: atom_id res chain seq x y z
N MET A 1 -1.47 -27.91 -87.28
CA MET A 1 -2.16 -27.77 -86.01
C MET A 1 -1.13 -27.95 -84.90
N LYS A 2 -0.75 -26.86 -84.20
CA LYS A 2 0.31 -26.87 -83.13
C LYS A 2 -0.38 -26.84 -81.79
N HIS A 3 -0.25 -27.86 -80.99
CA HIS A 3 -0.77 -27.95 -79.68
C HIS A 3 0.24 -27.29 -78.70
N LEU A 4 -0.17 -26.22 -78.07
CA LEU A 4 0.61 -25.52 -77.08
C LEU A 4 0.22 -26.00 -75.65
N THR A 5 1.15 -26.70 -75.00
CA THR A 5 0.96 -27.29 -73.69
C THR A 5 1.35 -26.25 -72.64
N TYR A 6 0.40 -25.75 -71.82
CA TYR A 6 0.69 -24.87 -70.71
C TYR A 6 1.11 -25.71 -69.48
N VAL A 7 2.33 -25.52 -69.05
CA VAL A 7 2.81 -26.04 -67.76
C VAL A 7 2.51 -24.99 -66.66
N SER A 8 1.58 -25.35 -65.78
CA SER A 8 1.19 -24.52 -64.68
C SER A 8 2.16 -24.75 -63.51
N LEU A 9 2.99 -23.69 -63.18
CA LEU A 9 3.93 -23.72 -62.08
C LEU A 9 3.21 -23.31 -60.80
N MET A 10 2.95 -24.28 -59.91
CA MET A 10 2.32 -24.06 -58.63
C MET A 10 3.42 -23.66 -57.60
N VAL A 11 3.48 -22.37 -57.24
CA VAL A 11 4.38 -21.88 -56.20
C VAL A 11 3.70 -22.08 -54.86
N VAL A 12 4.18 -23.03 -54.05
CA VAL A 12 3.74 -23.24 -52.66
C VAL A 12 4.53 -22.28 -51.78
N LEU A 13 3.87 -21.22 -51.34
CA LEU A 13 4.41 -20.30 -50.31
C LEU A 13 4.28 -20.94 -48.93
N PHE A 14 5.38 -21.46 -48.40
CA PHE A 14 5.48 -21.83 -46.99
C PHE A 14 5.55 -20.55 -46.13
N GLY A 15 4.42 -20.14 -45.56
CA GLY A 15 4.37 -19.09 -44.55
C GLY A 15 4.99 -19.58 -43.23
N PHE A 16 6.16 -19.05 -42.88
CA PHE A 16 6.70 -19.22 -41.53
C PHE A 16 5.85 -18.43 -40.54
N VAL A 17 4.98 -19.12 -39.78
CA VAL A 17 4.31 -18.54 -38.60
C VAL A 17 5.33 -18.52 -37.47
N THR A 18 5.93 -17.36 -37.21
CA THR A 18 6.73 -17.16 -36.02
C THR A 18 5.79 -17.00 -34.84
N ILE A 19 5.65 -18.04 -34.03
CA ILE A 19 4.98 -17.96 -32.72
C ILE A 19 5.92 -17.22 -31.78
N SER A 20 5.71 -15.91 -31.64
CA SER A 20 6.34 -15.14 -30.55
C SER A 20 5.71 -15.57 -29.23
N ALA A 21 6.45 -16.33 -28.45
CA ALA A 21 6.08 -16.63 -27.07
C ALA A 21 6.09 -15.30 -26.29
N GLN A 22 4.91 -14.71 -26.13
CA GLN A 22 4.73 -13.53 -25.28
C GLN A 22 4.87 -14.01 -23.83
N THR A 23 6.04 -13.78 -23.24
CA THR A 23 6.22 -13.91 -21.79
C THR A 23 5.18 -13.00 -21.15
N LYS A 24 4.23 -13.56 -20.41
CA LYS A 24 3.26 -12.82 -19.59
C LYS A 24 4.02 -12.10 -18.48
N GLY A 25 4.67 -10.99 -18.81
CA GLY A 25 5.07 -10.00 -17.79
C GLY A 25 3.82 -9.52 -17.06
N ALA A 26 3.92 -9.31 -15.76
CA ALA A 26 2.83 -8.74 -14.99
C ALA A 26 2.39 -7.43 -15.67
N SER A 27 1.07 -7.19 -15.79
CA SER A 27 0.58 -5.93 -16.35
C SER A 27 1.15 -4.76 -15.52
N PRO A 28 1.39 -3.57 -16.11
CA PRO A 28 1.92 -2.42 -15.38
C PRO A 28 1.16 -2.12 -14.08
N SER A 29 -0.17 -2.26 -14.07
CA SER A 29 -1.00 -2.11 -12.89
C SER A 29 -0.72 -3.17 -11.81
N ARG A 30 -0.43 -4.42 -12.19
CA ARG A 30 -0.10 -5.49 -11.25
C ARG A 30 1.27 -5.25 -10.60
N ALA A 31 2.26 -4.79 -11.36
CA ALA A 31 3.59 -4.44 -10.83
C ALA A 31 3.52 -3.20 -9.90
N ALA A 32 2.70 -2.20 -10.26
CA ALA A 32 2.48 -1.02 -9.44
C ALA A 32 1.79 -1.38 -8.11
N ALA A 33 0.74 -2.21 -8.13
CA ALA A 33 0.07 -2.70 -6.93
C ALA A 33 1.02 -3.55 -6.04
N ALA A 34 1.92 -4.34 -6.63
CA ALA A 34 2.95 -5.06 -5.88
C ALA A 34 3.92 -4.09 -5.17
N GLY A 35 4.24 -2.96 -5.80
CA GLY A 35 5.07 -1.92 -5.17
C GLY A 35 4.44 -1.29 -3.93
N ILE A 36 3.12 -1.03 -3.94
CA ILE A 36 2.39 -0.54 -2.76
C ILE A 36 2.31 -1.63 -1.68
N ARG A 37 2.09 -2.89 -2.03
CA ARG A 37 2.14 -4.01 -1.05
C ARG A 37 3.51 -4.11 -0.39
N SER A 38 4.59 -3.99 -1.17
CA SER A 38 5.95 -3.96 -0.64
C SER A 38 6.20 -2.76 0.28
N TRP A 39 5.58 -1.60 0.00
CA TRP A 39 5.59 -0.43 0.88
C TRP A 39 4.93 -0.76 2.23
N LEU A 40 3.74 -1.40 2.22
CA LEU A 40 3.03 -1.82 3.45
C LEU A 40 3.86 -2.82 4.26
N ASP A 41 4.47 -3.81 3.60
CA ASP A 41 5.35 -4.78 4.27
C ASP A 41 6.55 -4.09 4.94
N GLN A 42 7.15 -3.10 4.25
CA GLN A 42 8.25 -2.32 4.78
C GLN A 42 7.81 -1.43 5.95
N TRP A 43 6.66 -0.74 5.81
CA TRP A 43 6.08 0.06 6.88
C TRP A 43 5.80 -0.78 8.12
N THR A 44 5.12 -1.92 7.97
CA THR A 44 4.84 -2.86 9.06
C THR A 44 6.12 -3.26 9.81
N LYS A 45 7.17 -3.58 9.07
CA LYS A 45 8.46 -3.94 9.67
C LYS A 45 9.04 -2.81 10.51
N VAL A 46 9.24 -1.63 9.90
CA VAL A 46 9.92 -0.52 10.58
C VAL A 46 9.07 0.10 11.68
N PHE A 47 7.73 0.02 11.57
CA PHE A 47 6.79 0.41 12.61
C PHE A 47 6.88 -0.53 13.83
N THR A 48 6.86 -1.85 13.60
CA THR A 48 7.02 -2.86 14.64
C THR A 48 8.33 -2.66 15.42
N GLU A 49 9.42 -2.30 14.73
CA GLU A 49 10.72 -2.00 15.29
C GLU A 49 10.81 -0.59 15.94
N LYS A 50 9.78 0.22 15.81
CA LYS A 50 9.70 1.62 16.27
C LYS A 50 10.78 2.53 15.68
N ASN A 51 11.18 2.26 14.44
CA ASN A 51 12.20 3.04 13.73
C ASN A 51 11.57 4.24 13.02
N VAL A 52 11.41 5.36 13.74
CA VAL A 52 10.73 6.57 13.23
C VAL A 52 11.42 7.14 11.98
N ASP A 53 12.74 7.11 11.90
CA ASP A 53 13.46 7.62 10.72
C ASP A 53 13.14 6.79 9.47
N ALA A 54 13.11 5.48 9.61
CA ALA A 54 12.75 4.57 8.52
C ALA A 54 11.26 4.68 8.16
N ILE A 55 10.37 4.90 9.13
CA ILE A 55 8.95 5.17 8.89
C ILE A 55 8.82 6.45 8.05
N MET A 56 9.43 7.55 8.47
CA MET A 56 9.34 8.84 7.78
C MET A 56 9.96 8.83 6.37
N ALA A 57 10.89 7.91 6.09
CA ALA A 57 11.42 7.74 4.74
C ALA A 57 10.40 7.16 3.73
N LEU A 58 9.29 6.62 4.21
CA LEU A 58 8.20 6.06 3.41
C LEU A 58 7.13 7.11 3.06
N TYR A 59 7.12 8.25 3.74
CA TYR A 59 6.16 9.33 3.52
C TYR A 59 6.72 10.44 2.62
N ALA A 60 5.83 11.11 1.92
CA ALA A 60 6.16 12.32 1.17
C ALA A 60 6.38 13.51 2.13
N ASP A 61 7.21 14.49 1.75
CA ASP A 61 7.52 15.64 2.63
C ASP A 61 6.28 16.50 2.94
N ASP A 62 5.32 16.55 2.00
CA ASP A 62 4.06 17.27 2.09
C ASP A 62 2.87 16.37 2.50
N VAL A 63 3.13 15.25 3.18
CA VAL A 63 2.07 14.36 3.66
C VAL A 63 1.04 15.11 4.50
N VAL A 64 -0.25 14.77 4.30
CA VAL A 64 -1.34 15.17 5.19
C VAL A 64 -1.92 13.92 5.81
N ALA A 65 -1.87 13.83 7.13
CA ALA A 65 -2.41 12.68 7.85
C ALA A 65 -3.61 13.07 8.73
N TYR A 66 -4.64 12.23 8.71
CA TYR A 66 -5.78 12.26 9.61
C TYR A 66 -5.68 11.06 10.52
N ASP A 67 -5.24 11.29 11.75
CA ASP A 67 -5.05 10.23 12.72
C ASP A 67 -6.21 10.19 13.74
N VAL A 68 -6.27 9.10 14.50
CA VAL A 68 -7.28 8.90 15.57
C VAL A 68 -7.06 9.78 16.77
N VAL A 69 -5.91 10.43 16.88
CA VAL A 69 -5.55 11.33 17.98
C VAL A 69 -5.47 12.78 17.51
N PRO A 70 -5.72 13.76 18.43
CA PRO A 70 -5.59 15.18 18.09
C PRO A 70 -4.18 15.56 17.63
N PRO A 71 -4.04 16.56 16.76
CA PRO A 71 -5.06 17.47 16.20
C PRO A 71 -5.92 16.85 15.10
N LEU A 72 -6.82 17.63 14.47
CA LEU A 72 -7.65 17.15 13.34
C LEU A 72 -6.83 16.67 12.14
N GLN A 73 -5.62 17.17 11.99
CA GLN A 73 -4.70 16.76 10.91
C GLN A 73 -3.25 17.08 11.28
N TYR A 74 -2.35 16.29 10.71
CA TYR A 74 -0.92 16.56 10.69
C TYR A 74 -0.55 16.97 9.26
N VAL A 75 0.11 18.12 9.12
CA VAL A 75 0.51 18.66 7.80
C VAL A 75 2.03 18.69 7.72
N GLY A 76 2.57 17.94 6.76
CA GLY A 76 3.99 17.77 6.53
C GLY A 76 4.63 16.70 7.41
N LYS A 77 5.73 16.17 6.91
CA LYS A 77 6.47 15.05 7.51
C LYS A 77 6.92 15.32 8.93
N ASP A 78 7.34 16.54 9.25
CA ASP A 78 7.82 16.89 10.60
C ASP A 78 6.72 16.87 11.65
N ALA A 79 5.50 17.27 11.26
CA ALA A 79 4.35 17.21 12.16
C ALA A 79 3.94 15.75 12.40
N TYR A 80 3.89 14.94 11.36
CA TYR A 80 3.52 13.52 11.46
C TYR A 80 4.59 12.69 12.17
N ARG A 81 5.87 13.06 12.05
CA ARG A 81 6.96 12.46 12.85
C ARG A 81 6.71 12.57 14.36
N LYS A 82 6.31 13.76 14.82
CA LYS A 82 6.05 14.00 16.25
C LYS A 82 4.90 13.12 16.77
N ASP A 83 3.91 12.86 15.96
CA ASP A 83 2.83 11.95 16.27
C ASP A 83 3.34 10.52 16.45
N TYR A 84 4.10 9.99 15.48
CA TYR A 84 4.73 8.67 15.59
C TYR A 84 5.63 8.56 16.83
N GLU A 85 6.47 9.58 17.11
CA GLU A 85 7.34 9.61 18.28
C GLU A 85 6.52 9.54 19.56
N SER A 86 5.45 10.33 19.66
CA SER A 86 4.55 10.35 20.80
C SER A 86 3.86 9.00 21.00
N PHE A 87 3.25 8.46 19.95
CA PHE A 87 2.55 7.17 20.00
C PHE A 87 3.50 6.02 20.37
N LEU A 88 4.60 5.86 19.65
CA LEU A 88 5.54 4.74 19.83
C LEU A 88 6.24 4.81 21.20
N SER A 89 6.39 6.01 21.76
CA SER A 89 6.98 6.19 23.10
C SER A 89 6.14 5.59 24.23
N GLN A 90 4.86 5.32 23.99
CA GLN A 90 3.95 4.77 25.02
C GLN A 90 4.13 3.26 25.22
N TYR A 91 4.77 2.57 24.27
CA TYR A 91 4.90 1.12 24.29
C TYR A 91 6.28 0.63 24.74
N GLU A 92 6.30 -0.50 25.45
CA GLU A 92 7.52 -1.26 25.74
C GLU A 92 7.75 -2.31 24.67
N GLY A 93 9.03 -2.54 24.33
CA GLY A 93 9.41 -3.54 23.33
C GLY A 93 8.85 -3.24 21.95
N ASN A 94 8.73 -4.28 21.15
CA ASN A 94 8.19 -4.21 19.79
C ASN A 94 6.66 -4.23 19.81
N LEU A 95 6.07 -3.54 18.83
CA LEU A 95 4.64 -3.68 18.54
C LEU A 95 4.39 -4.90 17.65
N HIS A 96 3.13 -5.26 17.46
CA HIS A 96 2.69 -6.15 16.41
C HIS A 96 1.62 -5.48 15.55
N VAL A 97 1.61 -5.83 14.28
CA VAL A 97 0.67 -5.31 13.29
C VAL A 97 0.09 -6.48 12.51
N GLU A 98 -1.21 -6.48 12.31
CA GLU A 98 -1.91 -7.38 11.40
C GLU A 98 -2.74 -6.55 10.43
N VAL A 99 -2.71 -6.88 9.13
CA VAL A 99 -3.53 -6.21 8.11
C VAL A 99 -4.54 -7.20 7.55
N ARG A 100 -5.81 -6.79 7.50
CA ARG A 100 -6.91 -7.56 6.90
C ARG A 100 -7.65 -6.74 5.85
N ASP A 101 -8.38 -7.44 5.00
CA ASP A 101 -9.25 -6.87 3.96
C ASP A 101 -8.54 -5.83 3.09
N LEU A 102 -7.26 -6.09 2.78
CA LEU A 102 -6.41 -5.19 2.03
C LEU A 102 -6.83 -5.08 0.56
N HIS A 103 -7.24 -3.90 0.17
CA HIS A 103 -7.49 -3.52 -1.22
C HIS A 103 -6.42 -2.53 -1.69
N VAL A 104 -5.83 -2.79 -2.85
CA VAL A 104 -4.82 -1.92 -3.49
C VAL A 104 -5.23 -1.63 -4.93
N GLY A 105 -5.26 -0.37 -5.29
CA GLY A 105 -5.49 0.08 -6.66
C GLY A 105 -4.41 1.06 -7.13
N THR A 106 -4.15 1.09 -8.44
CA THR A 106 -3.14 1.98 -9.03
C THR A 106 -3.58 2.51 -10.38
N THR A 107 -3.21 3.76 -10.69
CA THR A 107 -3.35 4.38 -12.01
C THR A 107 -2.14 5.28 -12.28
N GLY A 108 -1.28 4.91 -13.27
CA GLY A 108 -0.01 5.60 -13.51
C GLY A 108 0.87 5.64 -12.28
N ASP A 109 1.26 6.83 -11.87
CA ASP A 109 2.10 7.07 -10.69
C ASP A 109 1.31 7.36 -9.41
N PHE A 110 -0.01 7.12 -9.41
CA PHE A 110 -0.88 7.21 -8.25
C PHE A 110 -1.44 5.86 -7.84
N GLY A 111 -1.69 5.69 -6.55
CA GLY A 111 -2.32 4.50 -6.03
C GLY A 111 -2.92 4.71 -4.65
N TYR A 112 -3.63 3.70 -4.18
CA TYR A 112 -4.22 3.69 -2.85
C TYR A 112 -4.13 2.30 -2.23
N ALA A 113 -4.18 2.27 -0.90
CA ALA A 113 -4.47 1.09 -0.12
C ALA A 113 -5.56 1.40 0.89
N THR A 114 -6.46 0.46 1.11
CA THR A 114 -7.46 0.52 2.18
C THR A 114 -7.54 -0.83 2.86
N GLY A 115 -7.87 -0.84 4.15
CA GLY A 115 -8.02 -2.07 4.89
C GLY A 115 -8.32 -1.84 6.36
N LEU A 116 -8.23 -2.93 7.09
CA LEU A 116 -8.25 -2.95 8.54
C LEU A 116 -6.84 -3.27 9.02
N GLU A 117 -6.39 -2.58 10.06
CA GLU A 117 -5.11 -2.88 10.70
C GLU A 117 -5.27 -3.03 12.20
N LEU A 118 -4.69 -4.08 12.75
CA LEU A 118 -4.50 -4.23 14.19
C LEU A 118 -3.15 -3.64 14.55
N ILE A 119 -3.14 -2.72 15.48
CA ILE A 119 -1.92 -2.26 16.13
C ILE A 119 -1.99 -2.68 17.60
N GLY A 120 -0.97 -3.40 18.05
CA GLY A 120 -0.94 -3.92 19.41
C GLY A 120 0.45 -3.96 20.01
N GLY A 121 0.46 -4.07 21.36
CA GLY A 121 1.70 -4.12 22.13
C GLY A 121 1.47 -4.04 23.62
N THR A 122 2.55 -3.90 24.37
CA THR A 122 2.50 -3.68 25.82
C THR A 122 2.81 -2.20 26.10
N LEU A 123 1.89 -1.52 26.72
CA LEU A 123 2.09 -0.14 27.19
C LEU A 123 3.11 -0.09 28.34
N LYS A 124 3.78 1.04 28.56
CA LYS A 124 4.74 1.24 29.66
C LYS A 124 4.16 1.03 31.06
N ASN A 125 2.83 1.10 31.19
CA ASN A 125 2.14 0.77 32.45
C ASN A 125 1.85 -0.74 32.61
N GLY A 126 2.34 -1.59 31.70
CA GLY A 126 2.15 -3.04 31.68
C GLY A 126 0.84 -3.52 31.06
N GLN A 127 -0.07 -2.63 30.67
CA GLN A 127 -1.33 -3.03 30.02
C GLN A 127 -1.10 -3.48 28.57
N LYS A 128 -1.88 -4.48 28.14
CA LYS A 128 -1.96 -4.85 26.73
C LYS A 128 -2.90 -3.92 25.99
N SER A 129 -2.51 -3.51 24.79
CA SER A 129 -3.31 -2.70 23.90
C SER A 129 -3.35 -3.36 22.53
N ASP A 130 -4.54 -3.71 22.06
CA ASP A 130 -4.81 -4.28 20.73
C ASP A 130 -6.02 -3.54 20.16
N VAL A 131 -5.79 -2.69 19.16
CA VAL A 131 -6.84 -1.86 18.57
C VAL A 131 -6.90 -2.09 17.07
N TRP A 132 -8.11 -2.40 16.57
CA TRP A 132 -8.40 -2.45 15.15
C TRP A 132 -8.78 -1.08 14.62
N LEU A 133 -8.10 -0.67 13.58
CA LEU A 133 -8.25 0.61 12.90
C LEU A 133 -8.71 0.39 11.46
N ARG A 134 -9.34 1.40 10.88
CA ARG A 134 -9.58 1.49 9.44
C ARG A 134 -8.56 2.45 8.86
N PHE A 135 -7.89 2.05 7.80
CA PHE A 135 -6.92 2.92 7.14
C PHE A 135 -7.25 3.15 5.66
N THR A 136 -6.86 4.30 5.18
CA THR A 136 -6.82 4.67 3.76
C THR A 136 -5.56 5.46 3.51
N SER A 137 -4.67 4.89 2.71
CA SER A 137 -3.41 5.55 2.33
C SER A 137 -3.41 5.83 0.83
N LEU A 138 -2.99 7.03 0.45
CA LEU A 138 -2.83 7.46 -0.93
C LEU A 138 -1.34 7.61 -1.27
N PHE A 139 -0.95 7.00 -2.37
CA PHE A 139 0.43 6.91 -2.79
C PHE A 139 0.69 7.66 -4.09
N ARG A 140 1.86 8.30 -4.17
CA ARG A 140 2.43 8.77 -5.42
C ARG A 140 3.82 8.20 -5.62
N LYS A 141 4.19 8.00 -6.89
CA LYS A 141 5.50 7.51 -7.26
C LYS A 141 6.43 8.68 -7.53
N VAL A 142 7.52 8.77 -6.78
CA VAL A 142 8.53 9.81 -6.93
C VAL A 142 9.89 9.13 -7.16
N ASN A 143 10.54 9.43 -8.29
CA ASN A 143 11.83 8.81 -8.66
C ASN A 143 11.81 7.26 -8.56
N GLY A 144 10.71 6.66 -8.98
CA GLY A 144 10.52 5.20 -8.99
C GLY A 144 10.10 4.59 -7.65
N LYS A 145 10.01 5.36 -6.57
CA LYS A 145 9.59 4.90 -5.23
C LYS A 145 8.16 5.35 -4.93
N TRP A 146 7.37 4.47 -4.34
CA TRP A 146 6.08 4.82 -3.78
C TRP A 146 6.28 5.55 -2.45
N LEU A 147 5.66 6.71 -2.32
CA LEU A 147 5.59 7.48 -1.06
C LEU A 147 4.12 7.71 -0.72
N ASP A 148 3.78 7.51 0.54
CA ASP A 148 2.48 7.91 1.08
C ASP A 148 2.42 9.43 1.21
N PHE A 149 1.41 10.07 0.62
CA PHE A 149 1.21 11.52 0.69
C PHE A 149 -0.08 11.91 1.38
N HIS A 150 -0.96 10.94 1.66
CA HIS A 150 -2.15 11.16 2.46
C HIS A 150 -2.52 9.87 3.20
N ASP A 151 -2.46 9.93 4.51
CA ASP A 151 -2.83 8.84 5.38
C ASP A 151 -4.08 9.18 6.18
N HIS A 152 -5.01 8.24 6.32
CA HIS A 152 -6.21 8.41 7.11
C HIS A 152 -6.48 7.16 7.93
N VAL A 153 -6.38 7.31 9.22
CA VAL A 153 -6.67 6.26 10.21
C VAL A 153 -7.88 6.65 11.03
N SER A 154 -8.76 5.72 11.32
CA SER A 154 -9.97 6.00 12.07
C SER A 154 -10.50 4.79 12.83
N VAL A 155 -11.31 5.07 13.85
CA VAL A 155 -12.13 4.11 14.56
C VAL A 155 -13.60 4.50 14.45
N PRO A 156 -14.57 3.57 14.57
CA PRO A 156 -15.97 3.93 14.74
C PRO A 156 -16.19 4.69 16.04
N ALA A 157 -17.17 5.60 16.03
CA ALA A 157 -17.64 6.27 17.23
C ALA A 157 -19.12 5.90 17.49
N GLU A 158 -19.47 5.71 18.75
CA GLU A 158 -20.86 5.60 19.17
C GLU A 158 -21.51 6.98 19.15
N MET A 159 -22.56 7.15 18.36
CA MET A 159 -23.15 8.47 18.10
C MET A 159 -23.83 9.10 19.30
N GLU A 160 -24.38 8.30 20.22
CA GLU A 160 -25.08 8.82 21.42
C GLU A 160 -24.10 9.38 22.46
N SER A 161 -23.00 8.66 22.69
CA SER A 161 -22.02 9.03 23.73
C SER A 161 -20.82 9.80 23.17
N GLY A 162 -20.58 9.75 21.85
CA GLY A 162 -19.39 10.28 21.19
C GLY A 162 -18.12 9.49 21.48
N LYS A 163 -18.21 8.31 22.11
CA LYS A 163 -17.03 7.51 22.48
C LYS A 163 -16.48 6.75 21.29
N ALA A 164 -15.15 6.72 21.18
CA ALA A 164 -14.45 5.84 20.24
C ALA A 164 -14.63 4.37 20.63
N MET A 165 -14.94 3.51 19.63
CA MET A 165 -15.19 2.08 19.80
C MET A 165 -13.88 1.31 19.54
N LEU A 166 -13.00 1.23 20.53
CA LEU A 166 -11.66 0.64 20.41
C LEU A 166 -11.65 -0.90 20.56
N GLU A 167 -12.73 -1.47 21.06
CA GLU A 167 -12.87 -2.91 21.33
C GLU A 167 -13.41 -3.71 20.14
N LEU A 168 -13.82 -3.05 19.05
CA LEU A 168 -14.36 -3.72 17.87
C LEU A 168 -13.30 -4.58 17.17
N LYS A 169 -13.74 -5.73 16.67
CA LYS A 169 -12.90 -6.69 15.93
C LYS A 169 -13.59 -7.09 14.63
N PRO A 170 -12.83 -7.32 13.53
CA PRO A 170 -13.37 -7.84 12.28
C PRO A 170 -13.78 -9.30 12.37
#